data_7dd8816ce4d4ba752ec82fe97ec2334f
#
_entry.id   7dd8816ce4d4ba752ec82fe97ec2334f
#
_cell.length_a   1.000
_cell.length_b   1.000
_cell.length_c   1.000
_cell.angle_alpha   90.00
_cell.angle_beta   90.00
_cell.angle_gamma   90.00
#
_symmetry.space_group_name_H-M   'P 1'
#
loop_
_entity.id
_entity.type
_entity.pdbx_description
1 polymer ?
#
loop_
_entity_poly.entity_id
_entity_poly.type
_entity_poly.pdbx_seq_one_letter_code
_entity_poly.pdbx_strand_id
1 'polypeptide(L)'
;MECNIGDIVLVNNFKYPDGSDGSLHSFVVIEIENNELDLMPLEYLCFLVSSNKIKENLPYNIPLKKDSFNRLKHDSHVKCDFIYDGIRKDDILMVVGTVTPNQLDLFWDAYEMFLDDLDEV
;
A
#
# COMPACT_ATOMS: atom_id res chain seq x y z
N MET A 1 -6.16 2.31 -15.05
CA MET A 1 -7.36 2.40 -14.20
C MET A 1 -7.11 3.45 -13.13
N GLU A 2 -8.02 4.38 -12.99
CA GLU A 2 -7.91 5.42 -11.97
C GLU A 2 -8.37 4.91 -10.62
N CYS A 3 -7.67 5.33 -9.56
CA CYS A 3 -7.92 4.89 -8.20
C CYS A 3 -7.98 6.10 -7.27
N ASN A 4 -8.61 5.90 -6.12
CA ASN A 4 -8.70 6.89 -5.05
C ASN A 4 -7.83 6.47 -3.86
N ILE A 5 -7.46 7.45 -3.05
CA ILE A 5 -6.79 7.17 -1.77
C ILE A 5 -7.69 6.28 -0.93
N GLY A 6 -7.13 5.20 -0.39
CA GLY A 6 -7.86 4.19 0.37
C GLY A 6 -8.27 2.97 -0.45
N ASP A 7 -8.17 3.03 -1.77
CA ASP A 7 -8.46 1.86 -2.60
C ASP A 7 -7.40 0.78 -2.39
N ILE A 8 -7.87 -0.47 -2.35
CA ILE A 8 -6.99 -1.65 -2.43
C ILE A 8 -6.95 -2.06 -3.88
N VAL A 9 -5.74 -2.13 -4.45
CA VAL A 9 -5.52 -2.39 -5.86
C VAL A 9 -4.63 -3.61 -6.04
N LEU A 10 -4.86 -4.33 -7.14
CA LEU A 10 -4.00 -5.43 -7.56
C LEU A 10 -3.01 -4.89 -8.59
N VAL A 11 -1.72 -5.00 -8.29
CA VAL A 11 -0.64 -4.44 -9.10
C VAL A 11 0.16 -5.56 -9.73
N ASN A 12 0.45 -5.43 -11.01
CA ASN A 12 1.20 -6.45 -11.75
C ASN A 12 2.69 -6.18 -11.79
N ASN A 13 3.17 -5.01 -11.97
CA ASN A 13 4.60 -4.72 -12.06
C ASN A 13 5.02 -3.73 -10.99
N PHE A 14 5.93 -4.12 -10.14
CA PHE A 14 6.50 -3.25 -9.11
C PHE A 14 7.88 -3.75 -8.71
N LYS A 15 8.63 -2.94 -7.96
CA LYS A 15 9.94 -3.33 -7.43
C LYS A 15 9.85 -3.47 -5.91
N TYR A 16 10.38 -4.57 -5.39
CA TYR A 16 10.59 -4.71 -3.95
C TYR A 16 11.70 -3.76 -3.47
N PRO A 17 11.80 -3.51 -2.14
CA PRO A 17 12.85 -2.61 -1.60
C PRO A 17 14.27 -3.00 -1.99
N ASP A 18 14.54 -4.29 -2.22
CA ASP A 18 15.85 -4.79 -2.64
C ASP A 18 16.11 -4.65 -4.15
N GLY A 19 15.16 -4.08 -4.89
CA GLY A 19 15.25 -3.87 -6.34
C GLY A 19 14.77 -5.04 -7.18
N SER A 20 14.41 -6.17 -6.58
CA SER A 20 13.88 -7.31 -7.32
C SER A 20 12.47 -7.03 -7.86
N ASP A 21 12.14 -7.71 -8.96
CA ASP A 21 10.83 -7.56 -9.59
C ASP A 21 9.74 -8.31 -8.80
N GLY A 22 8.58 -7.67 -8.67
CA GLY A 22 7.38 -8.28 -8.12
C GLY A 22 6.24 -8.29 -9.13
N SER A 23 5.28 -9.18 -8.92
CA SER A 23 4.09 -9.27 -9.75
C SER A 23 2.89 -9.73 -8.93
N LEU A 24 1.70 -9.28 -9.34
CA LEU A 24 0.40 -9.69 -8.77
C LEU A 24 0.36 -9.65 -7.24
N HIS A 25 0.42 -8.44 -6.71
CA HIS A 25 0.27 -8.22 -5.28
C HIS A 25 -0.75 -7.13 -4.99
N SER A 26 -1.37 -7.21 -3.81
CA SER A 26 -2.32 -6.19 -3.37
C SER A 26 -1.59 -5.06 -2.65
N PHE A 27 -2.07 -3.83 -2.89
CA PHE A 27 -1.56 -2.61 -2.29
C PHE A 27 -2.72 -1.72 -1.87
N VAL A 28 -2.52 -0.91 -0.84
CA VAL A 28 -3.47 0.16 -0.50
C VAL A 28 -2.88 1.50 -0.94
N VAL A 29 -3.67 2.27 -1.67
CA VAL A 29 -3.27 3.60 -2.16
C VAL A 29 -3.35 4.59 -1.00
N ILE A 30 -2.23 5.23 -0.67
CA ILE A 30 -2.14 6.17 0.44
C ILE A 30 -1.94 7.62 0.00
N GLU A 31 -1.44 7.83 -1.21
CA GLU A 31 -1.19 9.16 -1.75
C GLU A 31 -1.19 9.08 -3.27
N ILE A 32 -1.51 10.18 -3.91
CA ILE A 32 -1.49 10.30 -5.37
C ILE A 32 -0.62 11.50 -5.73
N GLU A 33 0.47 11.25 -6.47
CA GLU A 33 1.33 12.30 -6.97
C GLU A 33 0.92 12.68 -8.39
N ASN A 34 0.53 13.93 -8.55
CA ASN A 34 0.14 14.49 -9.82
C ASN A 34 1.01 15.71 -10.13
N ASN A 35 1.69 15.69 -11.28
CA ASN A 35 2.47 16.82 -11.71
C ASN A 35 1.54 17.87 -12.35
N GLU A 36 1.53 19.08 -11.76
CA GLU A 36 0.67 20.18 -12.22
C GLU A 36 0.88 20.58 -13.70
N LEU A 37 2.04 20.23 -14.24
CA LEU A 37 2.37 20.55 -15.64
C LEU A 37 1.97 19.44 -16.61
N ASP A 38 1.35 18.37 -16.16
CA ASP A 38 0.95 17.19 -16.95
C ASP A 38 2.08 16.58 -17.79
N LEU A 39 3.34 16.88 -17.44
CA LEU A 39 4.51 16.38 -18.17
C LEU A 39 4.95 14.99 -17.68
N MET A 40 4.46 14.56 -16.53
CA MET A 40 4.81 13.28 -15.92
C MET A 40 3.55 12.44 -15.70
N PRO A 41 3.63 11.12 -15.86
CA PRO A 41 2.50 10.25 -15.53
C PRO A 41 2.09 10.38 -14.07
N LEU A 42 0.80 10.18 -13.81
CA LEU A 42 0.27 10.06 -12.47
C LEU A 42 0.90 8.85 -11.79
N GLU A 43 1.38 9.04 -10.57
CA GLU A 43 1.96 7.97 -9.76
C GLU A 43 1.17 7.80 -8.46
N TYR A 44 1.05 6.56 -8.03
CA TYR A 44 0.39 6.19 -6.79
C TYR A 44 1.44 5.75 -5.77
N LEU A 45 1.30 6.26 -4.55
CA LEU A 45 2.10 5.79 -3.41
C LEU A 45 1.26 4.81 -2.62
N CYS A 46 1.84 3.66 -2.29
CA CYS A 46 1.09 2.56 -1.72
C CYS A 46 1.86 1.86 -0.61
N PHE A 47 1.11 1.25 0.32
CA PHE A 47 1.63 0.24 1.22
C PHE A 47 1.26 -1.15 0.71
N LEU A 48 2.16 -2.11 0.88
CA LEU A 48 1.93 -3.50 0.51
C LEU A 48 0.93 -4.15 1.47
N VAL A 49 -0.02 -4.90 0.92
CA VAL A 49 -0.98 -5.70 1.68
C VAL A 49 -0.62 -7.17 1.52
N SER A 50 -0.38 -7.87 2.61
CA SER A 50 0.05 -9.27 2.61
C SER A 50 -0.81 -10.13 3.51
N SER A 51 -1.07 -11.36 3.10
CA SER A 51 -1.71 -12.38 3.93
C SER A 51 -0.70 -13.36 4.55
N ASN A 52 0.59 -13.08 4.45
CA ASN A 52 1.65 -13.94 4.98
C ASN A 52 1.68 -13.89 6.51
N LYS A 53 1.16 -14.93 7.17
CA LYS A 53 1.04 -15.00 8.62
C LYS A 53 2.39 -14.99 9.37
N ILE A 54 3.46 -15.41 8.73
CA ILE A 54 4.80 -15.42 9.34
C ILE A 54 5.24 -14.00 9.70
N LYS A 55 4.77 -13.01 8.93
CA LYS A 55 5.17 -11.61 9.08
C LYS A 55 4.12 -10.73 9.79
N GLU A 56 2.99 -11.30 10.22
CA GLU A 56 1.89 -10.50 10.79
C GLU A 56 2.27 -9.80 12.09
N ASN A 57 3.22 -10.35 12.86
CA ASN A 57 3.64 -9.80 14.16
C ASN A 57 4.88 -8.90 14.06
N LEU A 58 5.35 -8.59 12.87
CA LEU A 58 6.48 -7.68 12.72
C LEU A 58 6.07 -6.25 13.07
N PRO A 59 7.00 -5.45 13.63
CA PRO A 59 6.72 -4.03 13.88
C PRO A 59 6.23 -3.34 12.60
N TYR A 60 5.33 -2.39 12.74
CA TYR A 60 4.76 -1.57 11.66
C TYR A 60 3.88 -2.36 10.66
N ASN A 61 3.61 -3.63 10.90
CA ASN A 61 2.62 -4.39 10.16
C ASN A 61 1.27 -4.27 10.87
N ILE A 62 0.34 -3.58 10.24
CA ILE A 62 -0.96 -3.27 10.85
C ILE A 62 -2.00 -4.27 10.35
N PRO A 63 -2.70 -4.98 11.27
CA PRO A 63 -3.72 -5.93 10.87
C PRO A 63 -4.82 -5.29 10.01
N LEU A 64 -5.23 -6.00 8.99
CA LEU A 64 -6.37 -5.63 8.14
C LEU A 64 -7.22 -6.87 7.92
N LYS A 65 -8.25 -7.03 8.75
CA LYS A 65 -9.17 -8.15 8.64
C LYS A 65 -10.05 -8.02 7.42
N LYS A 66 -10.31 -9.13 6.75
CA LYS A 66 -11.21 -9.15 5.60
C LYS A 66 -12.61 -8.71 6.02
N ASP A 67 -13.24 -7.89 5.20
CA ASP A 67 -14.60 -7.43 5.40
C ASP A 67 -15.29 -7.17 4.05
N SER A 68 -16.55 -6.74 4.10
CA SER A 68 -17.33 -6.49 2.90
C SER A 68 -16.88 -5.26 2.09
N PHE A 69 -16.13 -4.35 2.71
CA PHE A 69 -15.63 -3.15 2.05
C PHE A 69 -14.29 -3.39 1.37
N ASN A 70 -13.35 -4.02 2.07
CA ASN A 70 -12.02 -4.27 1.50
C ASN A 70 -11.99 -5.48 0.55
N ARG A 71 -12.97 -6.37 0.64
CA ARG A 71 -13.14 -7.55 -0.22
C ARG A 71 -11.91 -8.46 -0.30
N LEU A 72 -11.07 -8.44 0.70
CA LEU A 72 -9.93 -9.33 0.77
C LEU A 72 -10.40 -10.76 0.97
N LYS A 73 -9.69 -11.72 0.39
CA LYS A 73 -10.00 -13.15 0.54
C LYS A 73 -9.54 -13.70 1.88
N HIS A 74 -8.52 -13.08 2.46
CA HIS A 74 -7.89 -13.53 3.70
C HIS A 74 -7.65 -12.35 4.61
N ASP A 75 -7.68 -12.59 5.94
CA ASP A 75 -7.16 -11.64 6.89
C ASP A 75 -5.71 -11.35 6.55
N SER A 76 -5.36 -10.08 6.55
CA SER A 76 -4.10 -9.58 6.02
C SER A 76 -3.45 -8.61 7.00
N HIS A 77 -2.31 -8.08 6.62
CA HIS A 77 -1.67 -6.96 7.28
C HIS A 77 -1.12 -5.99 6.23
N VAL A 78 -0.99 -4.75 6.63
CA VAL A 78 -0.44 -3.70 5.78
C VAL A 78 0.97 -3.39 6.26
N LYS A 79 1.95 -3.50 5.38
CA LYS A 79 3.36 -3.20 5.66
C LYS A 79 3.58 -1.70 5.62
N CYS A 80 3.67 -1.07 6.79
CA CYS A 80 3.76 0.38 6.90
C CYS A 80 5.19 0.89 7.12
N ASP A 81 6.20 0.06 6.89
CA ASP A 81 7.62 0.43 6.99
C ASP A 81 8.27 0.75 5.64
N PHE A 82 7.50 0.73 4.57
CA PHE A 82 8.02 1.05 3.24
C PHE A 82 6.89 1.57 2.35
N ILE A 83 7.12 2.73 1.74
CA ILE A 83 6.19 3.28 0.75
C ILE A 83 6.67 2.88 -0.65
N TYR A 84 5.80 2.18 -1.38
CA TYR A 84 6.03 1.86 -2.78
C TYR A 84 5.57 3.05 -3.60
N ASP A 85 6.50 3.73 -4.25
CA ASP A 85 6.23 4.83 -5.16
C ASP A 85 6.40 4.36 -6.62
N GLY A 86 6.05 5.22 -7.56
CA GLY A 86 6.21 4.88 -8.97
C GLY A 86 5.21 3.87 -9.51
N ILE A 87 4.18 3.51 -8.75
CA ILE A 87 3.10 2.67 -9.25
C ILE A 87 2.21 3.51 -10.15
N ARG A 88 2.03 3.07 -11.39
CA ARG A 88 1.25 3.79 -12.40
C ARG A 88 -0.06 3.09 -12.68
N LYS A 89 -1.03 3.84 -13.22
CA LYS A 89 -2.34 3.28 -13.55
C LYS A 89 -2.27 2.07 -14.48
N ASP A 90 -1.28 2.03 -15.37
CA ASP A 90 -1.10 0.91 -16.30
C ASP A 90 -0.65 -0.38 -15.61
N ASP A 91 -0.06 -0.26 -14.41
CA ASP A 91 0.35 -1.42 -13.60
C ASP A 91 -0.79 -1.97 -12.72
N ILE A 92 -1.89 -1.24 -12.62
CA ILE A 92 -3.03 -1.60 -11.79
C ILE A 92 -4.03 -2.38 -12.64
N LEU A 93 -4.26 -3.63 -12.25
CA LEU A 93 -5.17 -4.53 -12.95
C LEU A 93 -6.62 -4.32 -12.54
N MET A 94 -6.86 -4.05 -11.25
CA MET A 94 -8.21 -3.85 -10.75
C MET A 94 -8.20 -3.21 -9.37
N VAL A 95 -9.31 -2.58 -9.01
CA VAL A 95 -9.61 -2.17 -7.64
C VAL A 95 -10.32 -3.34 -6.96
N VAL A 96 -9.74 -3.85 -5.88
CA VAL A 96 -10.28 -4.98 -5.12
C VAL A 96 -11.38 -4.51 -4.18
N GLY A 97 -11.11 -3.44 -3.44
CA GLY A 97 -12.01 -2.89 -2.44
C GLY A 97 -11.43 -1.60 -1.87
N THR A 98 -11.85 -1.24 -0.67
CA THR A 98 -11.41 0.02 -0.04
C THR A 98 -11.27 -0.15 1.47
N VAL A 99 -10.38 0.64 2.08
CA VAL A 99 -10.24 0.76 3.53
C VAL A 99 -10.94 2.02 4.01
N THR A 100 -11.21 2.09 5.31
CA THR A 100 -11.84 3.28 5.91
C THR A 100 -10.81 4.38 6.16
N PRO A 101 -11.24 5.65 6.28
CA PRO A 101 -10.33 6.73 6.69
C PRO A 101 -9.62 6.46 8.01
N ASN A 102 -10.28 5.83 8.98
CA ASN A 102 -9.66 5.48 10.26
C ASN A 102 -8.54 4.43 10.07
N GLN A 103 -8.74 3.48 9.20
CA GLN A 103 -7.70 2.50 8.87
C GLN A 103 -6.50 3.17 8.20
N LEU A 104 -6.75 4.10 7.27
CA LEU A 104 -5.67 4.88 6.65
C LEU A 104 -4.86 5.65 7.69
N ASP A 105 -5.51 6.28 8.65
CA ASP A 105 -4.83 7.00 9.73
C ASP A 105 -3.91 6.07 10.53
N LEU A 106 -4.36 4.86 10.82
CA LEU A 106 -3.54 3.85 11.51
C LEU A 106 -2.30 3.48 10.70
N PHE A 107 -2.42 3.36 9.39
CA PHE A 107 -1.28 3.04 8.52
C PHE A 107 -0.26 4.18 8.52
N TRP A 108 -0.73 5.42 8.40
CA TRP A 108 0.13 6.59 8.44
C TRP A 108 0.81 6.75 9.80
N ASP A 109 0.09 6.53 10.90
CA ASP A 109 0.65 6.58 12.25
C ASP A 109 1.78 5.54 12.41
N ALA A 110 1.59 4.35 11.88
CA ALA A 110 2.61 3.30 11.93
C ALA A 110 3.86 3.69 11.12
N TYR A 111 3.68 4.32 9.97
CA TYR A 111 4.79 4.80 9.15
C TYR A 111 5.57 5.91 9.86
N GLU A 112 4.87 6.87 10.47
CA GLU A 112 5.50 7.93 11.26
C GLU A 112 6.29 7.36 12.44
N MET A 113 5.75 6.36 13.13
CA MET A 113 6.43 5.66 14.20
C MET A 113 7.71 4.96 13.69
N PHE A 114 7.64 4.34 12.53
CA PHE A 114 8.79 3.73 11.89
C PHE A 114 9.89 4.77 11.61
N LEU A 115 9.53 5.93 11.07
CA LEU A 115 10.48 7.01 10.81
C LEU A 115 11.12 7.54 12.10
N ASP A 116 10.34 7.71 13.16
CA ASP A 116 10.83 8.15 14.46
C ASP A 116 11.82 7.14 15.05
N ASP A 117 11.52 5.85 14.93
CA ASP A 117 12.39 4.79 15.42
C ASP A 117 13.72 4.72 14.64
N LEU A 118 13.72 5.08 13.36
CA LEU A 118 14.95 5.19 12.58
C LEU A 118 15.87 6.31 13.10
N ASP A 119 15.31 7.42 13.56
CA ASP A 119 16.07 8.57 14.06
C ASP A 119 16.74 8.28 15.41
N GLU A 120 16.33 7.24 16.11
CA GLU A 120 16.89 6.84 17.40
C GLU A 120 18.13 5.93 17.28
N VAL A 121 18.52 5.57 16.09
CA VAL A 121 19.64 4.64 15.83
C VAL A 121 20.98 5.37 15.78
#